data_8848a8246a001c15a1e2138ce748ed2f
#
_entry.id   8848a8246a001c15a1e2138ce748ed2f
#
_cell.length_a   1.000
_cell.length_b   1.000
_cell.length_c   1.000
_cell.angle_alpha   90.00
_cell.angle_beta   90.00
_cell.angle_gamma   90.00
#
_symmetry.space_group_name_H-M   'P 1'
#
loop_
_entity.id
_entity.type
_entity.pdbx_description
1 polymer ?
#
loop_
_entity_poly.entity_id
_entity_poly.type
_entity_poly.pdbx_seq_one_letter_code
_entity_poly.pdbx_strand_id
1 'polypeptide(L)'
;MFGMKSRKKSATLLLTAVMSLSLFGCSTGNTTTGNAAQPAGEGNAAAAAESKAKAAGGKLVLYSAGPQKLADNIVNEFTAKTGIEVEMFQGTTGKILARMEAEKANPVADVVILASLPSAQALKADGLTLPYPEAANADKLNKDWSDAEGNYFSSSASALGIVYNSKLVTTPPKSWADLATSAWKDAVNIPDPTLSGSALDFITGYLSANGEKGWDLLNAYKANGVAMAGANQEALDPVITGAKSIVAAGVDYMAYSAKARGEPLDIVYPEEGTVISPRPAAILKSSSNVENAKAFIDYLLSDEAQKLVTDAYLIPGREDIEATNRANVKDIPQLKVDWAWMSEHGVEIAARFSEIFK
;
A
#
# COMPACT_ATOMS: atom_id res chain seq x y z
N MET A 1 20.21 -35.70 38.45
CA MET A 1 20.04 -37.15 38.63
C MET A 1 18.81 -37.53 37.82
N PHE A 2 18.90 -38.56 36.97
CA PHE A 2 17.96 -39.05 35.95
C PHE A 2 17.81 -38.14 34.71
N GLY A 3 18.22 -38.49 33.53
CA GLY A 3 18.71 -39.76 32.94
C GLY A 3 17.81 -40.19 31.77
N MET A 4 18.30 -39.94 30.52
CA MET A 4 18.18 -40.75 29.31
C MET A 4 16.77 -41.27 28.90
N LYS A 5 16.34 -41.15 27.62
CA LYS A 5 16.74 -42.04 26.52
C LYS A 5 16.26 -41.59 25.13
N SER A 6 17.20 -41.61 24.23
CA SER A 6 17.08 -41.67 22.76
C SER A 6 16.19 -42.80 22.27
N ARG A 7 15.43 -42.55 21.15
CA ARG A 7 15.04 -43.61 20.20
C ARG A 7 15.04 -43.07 18.76
N LYS A 8 16.10 -43.42 18.04
CA LYS A 8 16.15 -43.49 16.58
C LYS A 8 15.23 -44.59 16.10
N LYS A 9 14.45 -44.34 15.05
CA LYS A 9 13.97 -45.39 14.15
C LYS A 9 14.13 -44.92 12.70
N SER A 10 15.09 -45.56 12.06
CA SER A 10 15.27 -45.62 10.62
C SER A 10 14.22 -46.58 10.03
N ALA A 11 13.70 -46.28 8.87
CA ALA A 11 13.09 -47.27 7.97
C ALA A 11 13.32 -46.83 6.53
N THR A 12 13.86 -47.75 5.79
CA THR A 12 14.51 -47.75 4.49
C THR A 12 13.51 -48.08 3.39
N LEU A 13 13.72 -47.45 2.23
CA LEU A 13 13.57 -47.92 0.84
C LEU A 13 12.29 -48.66 0.39
N LEU A 14 11.70 -48.17 -0.71
CA LEU A 14 11.49 -49.00 -1.90
C LEU A 14 11.29 -48.15 -3.18
N LEU A 15 12.13 -48.42 -4.13
CA LEU A 15 12.25 -47.91 -5.48
C LEU A 15 11.35 -48.75 -6.40
N THR A 16 10.51 -48.14 -7.23
CA THR A 16 9.99 -48.84 -8.43
C THR A 16 9.89 -47.87 -9.59
N ALA A 17 10.76 -48.06 -10.55
CA ALA A 17 10.73 -47.48 -11.87
C ALA A 17 9.76 -48.27 -12.78
N VAL A 18 8.93 -47.54 -13.53
CA VAL A 18 8.27 -48.13 -14.74
C VAL A 18 8.51 -47.18 -15.89
N MET A 19 9.32 -47.64 -16.82
CA MET A 19 9.51 -47.12 -18.17
C MET A 19 8.39 -47.61 -19.06
N SER A 20 7.79 -46.73 -19.86
CA SER A 20 7.01 -47.13 -21.02
C SER A 20 7.32 -46.18 -22.18
N LEU A 21 8.10 -46.65 -23.13
CA LEU A 21 8.27 -46.14 -24.48
C LEU A 21 7.02 -46.47 -25.32
N SER A 22 6.58 -45.53 -26.16
CA SER A 22 5.84 -45.84 -27.36
C SER A 22 6.18 -44.85 -28.46
N LEU A 23 6.53 -45.39 -29.57
CA LEU A 23 7.10 -44.80 -30.80
C LEU A 23 6.01 -44.54 -31.87
N PHE A 24 6.31 -43.55 -32.72
CA PHE A 24 6.01 -43.42 -34.14
C PHE A 24 4.61 -43.14 -34.68
N GLY A 25 4.58 -42.11 -35.53
CA GLY A 25 3.56 -41.91 -36.58
C GLY A 25 3.86 -40.69 -37.43
N CYS A 26 4.80 -40.80 -38.40
CA CYS A 26 4.93 -39.89 -39.55
C CYS A 26 3.85 -40.17 -40.57
N SER A 27 3.20 -39.12 -41.11
CA SER A 27 2.54 -39.21 -42.42
C SER A 27 2.77 -37.90 -43.20
N THR A 28 3.41 -38.02 -44.31
CA THR A 28 3.66 -37.08 -45.41
C THR A 28 2.47 -37.07 -46.37
N GLY A 29 2.20 -35.91 -46.97
CA GLY A 29 1.25 -35.85 -48.12
C GLY A 29 1.00 -34.41 -48.56
N ASN A 30 1.46 -34.08 -49.57
CA ASN A 30 1.93 -33.18 -50.58
C ASN A 30 0.80 -32.53 -51.42
N THR A 31 1.04 -31.23 -51.82
CA THR A 31 0.62 -30.47 -53.05
C THR A 31 -0.88 -30.18 -53.26
N THR A 32 -1.31 -28.97 -53.63
CA THR A 32 -1.04 -28.17 -54.83
C THR A 32 -1.77 -26.82 -54.79
N THR A 33 -1.10 -25.77 -55.19
CA THR A 33 -1.47 -24.54 -55.92
C THR A 33 -2.90 -24.08 -56.10
N GLY A 34 -3.10 -22.74 -55.88
CA GLY A 34 -4.25 -21.98 -56.38
C GLY A 34 -4.14 -20.51 -56.02
N ASN A 35 -3.71 -19.71 -56.99
CA ASN A 35 -3.52 -18.26 -56.96
C ASN A 35 -4.86 -17.55 -57.19
N ALA A 36 -5.22 -16.51 -56.42
CA ALA A 36 -6.07 -15.43 -56.89
C ALA A 36 -6.03 -14.22 -55.91
N ALA A 37 -6.01 -13.04 -56.51
CA ALA A 37 -5.69 -11.73 -55.98
C ALA A 37 -6.77 -11.07 -55.10
N GLN A 38 -6.29 -10.14 -54.24
CA GLN A 38 -6.78 -9.00 -53.50
C GLN A 38 -8.16 -8.37 -53.91
N PRO A 39 -8.84 -7.63 -52.96
CA PRO A 39 -8.38 -6.29 -52.66
C PRO A 39 -8.43 -5.87 -51.17
N ALA A 40 -7.74 -4.75 -50.90
CA ALA A 40 -7.53 -4.08 -49.65
C ALA A 40 -8.84 -3.60 -49.00
N GLY A 41 -8.92 -3.69 -47.65
CA GLY A 41 -9.93 -3.07 -46.80
C GLY A 41 -9.27 -2.60 -45.52
N GLU A 42 -9.26 -1.29 -45.33
CA GLU A 42 -8.85 -0.58 -44.14
C GLU A 42 -9.68 -1.03 -42.92
N GLY A 43 -9.03 -1.19 -41.76
CA GLY A 43 -9.72 -1.32 -40.48
C GLY A 43 -9.00 -2.27 -39.53
N ASN A 44 -8.18 -1.75 -38.69
CA ASN A 44 -8.13 -2.07 -37.26
C ASN A 44 -6.80 -1.62 -36.63
N ALA A 45 -6.72 -0.35 -36.30
CA ALA A 45 -5.66 0.16 -35.42
C ALA A 45 -6.02 0.01 -33.91
N ALA A 46 -7.21 -0.53 -33.59
CA ALA A 46 -7.68 -0.67 -32.21
C ALA A 46 -7.37 -2.03 -31.56
N ALA A 47 -6.89 -3.02 -32.33
CA ALA A 47 -6.61 -4.37 -31.80
C ALA A 47 -5.14 -4.60 -31.41
N ALA A 48 -4.27 -3.59 -31.56
CA ALA A 48 -2.83 -3.75 -31.31
C ALA A 48 -2.39 -3.46 -29.86
N ALA A 49 -3.32 -2.96 -29.00
CA ALA A 49 -3.01 -2.65 -27.59
C ALA A 49 -3.27 -3.80 -26.62
N GLU A 50 -4.03 -4.83 -27.01
CA GLU A 50 -4.40 -5.94 -26.10
C GLU A 50 -3.46 -7.16 -26.15
N SER A 51 -2.43 -7.17 -26.96
CA SER A 51 -1.64 -8.40 -27.20
C SER A 51 -0.26 -8.43 -26.53
N LYS A 52 0.02 -7.59 -25.52
CA LYS A 52 1.34 -7.60 -24.85
C LYS A 52 1.44 -8.35 -23.53
N ALA A 53 0.38 -8.92 -23.00
CA ALA A 53 0.45 -9.61 -21.72
C ALA A 53 -0.14 -11.02 -21.76
N LYS A 54 0.46 -11.92 -22.55
CA LYS A 54 0.41 -13.32 -22.16
C LYS A 54 1.71 -13.60 -21.41
N ALA A 55 1.77 -13.17 -20.15
CA ALA A 55 2.81 -13.60 -19.23
C ALA A 55 2.77 -15.14 -19.19
N ALA A 56 3.85 -15.78 -19.59
CA ALA A 56 4.07 -17.16 -19.27
C ALA A 56 4.02 -17.26 -17.74
N GLY A 57 3.15 -18.08 -17.18
CA GLY A 57 2.95 -18.23 -15.73
C GLY A 57 4.27 -18.17 -14.93
N GLY A 58 4.18 -18.03 -13.66
CA GLY A 58 5.34 -17.85 -12.79
C GLY A 58 4.88 -17.35 -11.43
N LYS A 59 5.82 -16.94 -10.60
CA LYS A 59 5.55 -16.43 -9.27
C LYS A 59 5.92 -14.96 -9.17
N LEU A 60 5.28 -14.29 -8.25
CA LEU A 60 5.60 -12.93 -7.79
C LEU A 60 5.53 -12.89 -6.28
N VAL A 61 6.52 -12.33 -5.61
CA VAL A 61 6.48 -12.09 -4.16
C VAL A 61 6.18 -10.63 -3.91
N LEU A 62 5.02 -10.37 -3.29
CA LEU A 62 4.51 -9.05 -2.98
C LEU A 62 4.54 -8.78 -1.46
N TYR A 63 5.17 -7.69 -1.04
CA TYR A 63 5.02 -7.17 0.33
C TYR A 63 4.08 -5.97 0.31
N SER A 64 2.95 -6.04 1.01
CA SER A 64 1.89 -5.03 0.94
C SER A 64 1.53 -4.44 2.30
N ALA A 65 1.57 -3.09 2.39
CA ALA A 65 1.01 -2.31 3.49
C ALA A 65 -0.39 -1.75 3.17
N GLY A 66 -1.04 -2.24 2.11
CA GLY A 66 -2.41 -1.87 1.73
C GLY A 66 -3.46 -2.43 2.70
N PRO A 67 -4.72 -2.03 2.57
CA PRO A 67 -5.82 -2.71 3.23
C PRO A 67 -5.91 -4.18 2.78
N GLN A 68 -5.99 -5.12 3.73
CA GLN A 68 -5.96 -6.57 3.45
C GLN A 68 -6.94 -6.96 2.33
N LYS A 69 -8.21 -6.59 2.48
CA LYS A 69 -9.25 -6.96 1.50
C LYS A 69 -8.97 -6.41 0.09
N LEU A 70 -8.42 -5.18 -0.01
CA LEU A 70 -8.05 -4.60 -1.30
C LEU A 70 -6.88 -5.37 -1.91
N ALA A 71 -5.85 -5.66 -1.11
CA ALA A 71 -4.68 -6.41 -1.56
C ALA A 71 -5.08 -7.81 -2.04
N ASP A 72 -5.94 -8.52 -1.29
CA ASP A 72 -6.46 -9.83 -1.69
C ASP A 72 -7.23 -9.76 -3.02
N ASN A 73 -8.11 -8.76 -3.19
CA ASN A 73 -8.86 -8.59 -4.44
C ASN A 73 -7.94 -8.30 -5.63
N ILE A 74 -6.97 -7.40 -5.47
CA ILE A 74 -5.98 -7.07 -6.50
C ILE A 74 -5.20 -8.32 -6.91
N VAL A 75 -4.69 -9.08 -5.94
CA VAL A 75 -3.92 -10.31 -6.18
C VAL A 75 -4.78 -11.36 -6.90
N ASN A 76 -6.01 -11.58 -6.44
CA ASN A 76 -6.91 -12.57 -7.03
C ASN A 76 -7.26 -12.24 -8.49
N GLU A 77 -7.61 -10.97 -8.78
CA GLU A 77 -7.94 -10.55 -10.14
C GLU A 77 -6.70 -10.54 -11.06
N PHE A 78 -5.56 -10.10 -10.56
CA PHE A 78 -4.30 -10.18 -11.29
C PHE A 78 -3.93 -11.62 -11.66
N THR A 79 -4.00 -12.54 -10.69
CA THR A 79 -3.73 -13.97 -10.92
C THR A 79 -4.72 -14.58 -11.91
N ALA A 80 -6.01 -14.26 -11.79
CA ALA A 80 -7.04 -14.76 -12.72
C ALA A 80 -6.79 -14.26 -14.16
N LYS A 81 -6.32 -13.01 -14.31
CA LYS A 81 -6.08 -12.37 -15.62
C LYS A 81 -4.78 -12.84 -16.28
N THR A 82 -3.74 -13.08 -15.49
CA THR A 82 -2.37 -13.32 -16.01
C THR A 82 -1.89 -14.76 -15.86
N GLY A 83 -2.44 -15.52 -14.92
CA GLY A 83 -1.92 -16.83 -14.51
C GLY A 83 -0.65 -16.76 -13.65
N ILE A 84 -0.21 -15.56 -13.24
CA ILE A 84 0.93 -15.37 -12.34
C ILE A 84 0.46 -15.59 -10.91
N GLU A 85 1.05 -16.54 -10.19
CA GLU A 85 0.79 -16.77 -8.77
C GLU A 85 1.48 -15.70 -7.92
N VAL A 86 0.75 -15.07 -7.00
CA VAL A 86 1.30 -14.06 -6.09
C VAL A 86 1.40 -14.61 -4.67
N GLU A 87 2.63 -14.70 -4.17
CA GLU A 87 2.88 -14.94 -2.75
C GLU A 87 2.94 -13.59 -2.03
N MET A 88 1.93 -13.32 -1.18
CA MET A 88 1.81 -12.02 -0.53
C MET A 88 2.16 -12.07 0.96
N PHE A 89 3.06 -11.20 1.39
CA PHE A 89 3.23 -10.83 2.79
C PHE A 89 2.49 -9.54 3.08
N GLN A 90 1.49 -9.62 3.96
CA GLN A 90 0.71 -8.48 4.41
C GLN A 90 1.23 -7.95 5.75
N GLY A 91 1.50 -6.64 5.84
CA GLY A 91 1.99 -6.02 7.05
C GLY A 91 1.79 -4.51 7.06
N THR A 92 2.23 -3.85 8.13
CA THR A 92 2.35 -2.38 8.14
C THR A 92 3.67 -1.97 7.46
N THR A 93 3.80 -0.71 7.06
CA THR A 93 5.05 -0.19 6.45
C THR A 93 6.26 -0.51 7.33
N GLY A 94 6.18 -0.26 8.64
CA GLY A 94 7.29 -0.57 9.56
C GLY A 94 7.64 -2.08 9.60
N LYS A 95 6.63 -2.97 9.59
CA LYS A 95 6.87 -4.43 9.55
C LYS A 95 7.50 -4.88 8.22
N ILE A 96 7.09 -4.28 7.11
CA ILE A 96 7.65 -4.58 5.79
C ILE A 96 9.12 -4.16 5.73
N LEU A 97 9.44 -2.92 6.13
CA LEU A 97 10.81 -2.42 6.13
C LEU A 97 11.72 -3.23 7.07
N ALA A 98 11.23 -3.59 8.25
CA ALA A 98 11.97 -4.45 9.17
C ALA A 98 12.23 -5.85 8.58
N ARG A 99 11.26 -6.42 7.87
CA ARG A 99 11.42 -7.70 7.17
C ARG A 99 12.43 -7.61 6.04
N MET A 100 12.34 -6.56 5.21
CA MET A 100 13.31 -6.33 4.14
C MET A 100 14.74 -6.20 4.68
N GLU A 101 14.94 -5.50 5.80
CA GLU A 101 16.26 -5.38 6.44
C GLU A 101 16.74 -6.74 6.97
N ALA A 102 15.87 -7.55 7.59
CA ALA A 102 16.21 -8.89 8.05
C ALA A 102 16.58 -9.85 6.89
N GLU A 103 15.98 -9.66 5.71
CA GLU A 103 16.20 -10.45 4.50
C GLU A 103 17.32 -9.87 3.59
N LYS A 104 18.00 -8.80 4.00
CA LYS A 104 18.96 -8.05 3.17
C LYS A 104 20.06 -8.92 2.54
N ALA A 105 20.48 -9.98 3.22
CA ALA A 105 21.47 -10.91 2.68
C ALA A 105 20.92 -11.84 1.59
N ASN A 106 19.60 -12.10 1.61
CA ASN A 106 18.88 -12.92 0.63
C ASN A 106 17.48 -12.33 0.42
N PRO A 107 17.36 -11.24 -0.34
CA PRO A 107 16.09 -10.58 -0.58
C PRO A 107 15.10 -11.51 -1.28
N VAL A 108 13.83 -11.47 -0.86
CA VAL A 108 12.77 -12.37 -1.34
C VAL A 108 11.71 -11.61 -2.13
N ALA A 109 11.39 -10.37 -1.74
CA ALA A 109 10.33 -9.61 -2.36
C ALA A 109 10.69 -9.12 -3.78
N ASP A 110 9.74 -9.20 -4.69
CA ASP A 110 9.82 -8.63 -6.05
C ASP A 110 9.24 -7.22 -6.10
N VAL A 111 8.08 -7.03 -5.44
CA VAL A 111 7.36 -5.75 -5.37
C VAL A 111 7.02 -5.42 -3.93
N VAL A 112 7.13 -4.14 -3.58
CA VAL A 112 6.63 -3.62 -2.31
C VAL A 112 5.55 -2.56 -2.57
N ILE A 113 4.51 -2.54 -1.71
CA ILE A 113 3.53 -1.45 -1.63
C ILE A 113 3.62 -0.89 -0.21
N LEU A 114 4.01 0.36 -0.08
CA LEU A 114 4.17 1.04 1.21
C LEU A 114 3.01 2.04 1.43
N ALA A 115 2.73 2.38 2.67
CA ALA A 115 1.75 3.41 3.04
C ALA A 115 2.47 4.67 3.52
N SER A 116 3.54 5.05 2.81
CA SER A 116 4.35 6.25 3.07
C SER A 116 5.19 6.56 1.83
N LEU A 117 5.05 7.77 1.30
CA LEU A 117 5.86 8.25 0.17
C LEU A 117 7.33 8.44 0.57
N PRO A 118 7.66 9.07 1.71
CA PRO A 118 9.04 9.19 2.19
C PRO A 118 9.76 7.84 2.29
N SER A 119 9.06 6.78 2.69
CA SER A 119 9.66 5.43 2.75
C SER A 119 10.05 4.90 1.37
N ALA A 120 9.25 5.15 0.32
CA ALA A 120 9.62 4.77 -1.05
C ALA A 120 10.74 5.64 -1.61
N GLN A 121 10.76 6.93 -1.28
CA GLN A 121 11.87 7.83 -1.63
C GLN A 121 13.18 7.36 -1.00
N ALA A 122 13.15 6.90 0.25
CA ALA A 122 14.33 6.32 0.90
C ALA A 122 14.81 5.04 0.19
N LEU A 123 13.90 4.13 -0.20
CA LEU A 123 14.28 2.95 -0.99
C LEU A 123 14.93 3.32 -2.33
N LYS A 124 14.43 4.37 -3.00
CA LYS A 124 15.07 4.90 -4.23
C LYS A 124 16.46 5.45 -3.93
N ALA A 125 16.60 6.28 -2.89
CA ALA A 125 17.88 6.89 -2.50
C ALA A 125 18.93 5.83 -2.14
N ASP A 126 18.53 4.74 -1.51
CA ASP A 126 19.37 3.59 -1.18
C ASP A 126 19.68 2.68 -2.40
N GLY A 127 19.12 2.99 -3.58
CA GLY A 127 19.31 2.24 -4.82
C GLY A 127 18.68 0.85 -4.78
N LEU A 128 17.62 0.65 -4.00
CA LEU A 128 16.92 -0.62 -3.82
C LEU A 128 15.77 -0.83 -4.80
N THR A 129 15.38 0.20 -5.57
CA THR A 129 14.31 0.14 -6.56
C THR A 129 14.85 -0.12 -7.96
N LEU A 130 14.03 -0.75 -8.80
CA LEU A 130 14.27 -0.95 -10.24
C LEU A 130 13.36 0.02 -11.01
N PRO A 131 13.91 0.97 -11.80
CA PRO A 131 13.10 1.89 -12.57
C PRO A 131 12.31 1.18 -13.69
N TYR A 132 11.04 1.60 -13.87
CA TYR A 132 10.15 1.16 -14.94
C TYR A 132 9.38 2.35 -15.53
N PRO A 133 10.03 3.29 -16.23
CA PRO A 133 9.41 4.53 -16.70
C PRO A 133 8.32 4.33 -17.76
N GLU A 134 8.31 3.18 -18.44
CA GLU A 134 7.32 2.83 -19.46
C GLU A 134 6.07 2.12 -18.90
N ALA A 135 5.84 2.14 -17.57
CA ALA A 135 4.68 1.53 -16.94
C ALA A 135 3.37 2.10 -17.49
N ALA A 136 2.42 1.20 -17.79
CA ALA A 136 1.14 1.58 -18.38
C ALA A 136 0.36 2.53 -17.46
N ASN A 137 -0.20 3.62 -18.01
CA ASN A 137 -0.91 4.68 -17.27
C ASN A 137 -0.09 5.45 -16.21
N ALA A 138 1.23 5.34 -16.20
CA ALA A 138 2.07 6.12 -15.28
C ALA A 138 1.96 7.63 -15.53
N ASP A 139 1.70 8.04 -16.77
CA ASP A 139 1.44 9.42 -17.18
C ASP A 139 0.17 10.04 -16.57
N LYS A 140 -0.77 9.21 -16.09
CA LYS A 140 -2.02 9.62 -15.45
C LYS A 140 -1.92 9.72 -13.93
N LEU A 141 -0.79 9.33 -13.35
CA LEU A 141 -0.58 9.40 -11.89
C LEU A 141 -0.35 10.84 -11.42
N ASN A 142 -0.73 11.09 -10.17
CA ASN A 142 -0.35 12.33 -9.51
C ASN A 142 1.17 12.45 -9.46
N LYS A 143 1.68 13.52 -10.06
CA LYS A 143 3.12 13.74 -10.28
C LYS A 143 3.89 14.01 -8.99
N ASP A 144 3.23 14.56 -7.98
CA ASP A 144 3.84 14.83 -6.68
C ASP A 144 3.97 13.56 -5.82
N TRP A 145 3.27 12.49 -6.21
CA TRP A 145 3.21 11.23 -5.46
C TRP A 145 3.99 10.09 -6.12
N SER A 146 4.43 10.26 -7.36
CA SER A 146 5.08 9.22 -8.15
C SER A 146 6.40 9.72 -8.72
N ASP A 147 7.32 8.80 -8.98
CA ASP A 147 8.63 9.14 -9.48
C ASP A 147 8.63 9.18 -11.01
N ALA A 148 9.10 10.28 -11.59
CA ALA A 148 9.16 10.46 -13.04
C ALA A 148 10.11 9.47 -13.75
N GLU A 149 11.09 8.92 -13.03
CA GLU A 149 12.01 7.90 -13.54
C GLU A 149 11.45 6.49 -13.37
N GLY A 150 10.25 6.34 -12.77
CA GLY A 150 9.56 5.04 -12.59
C GLY A 150 10.14 4.18 -11.47
N ASN A 151 10.79 4.77 -10.46
CA ASN A 151 11.27 4.01 -9.30
C ASN A 151 10.15 3.62 -8.35
N TYR A 152 9.05 4.39 -8.32
CA TYR A 152 7.83 4.07 -7.56
C TYR A 152 6.60 4.76 -8.16
N PHE A 153 5.43 4.16 -7.92
CA PHE A 153 4.14 4.53 -8.48
C PHE A 153 3.10 4.56 -7.37
N SER A 154 2.57 5.72 -7.02
CA SER A 154 1.50 5.80 -6.01
C SER A 154 0.16 5.39 -6.60
N SER A 155 -0.16 4.10 -6.45
CA SER A 155 -1.40 3.50 -6.96
C SER A 155 -2.65 3.95 -6.22
N SER A 156 -2.50 4.49 -5.03
CA SER A 156 -3.59 5.03 -4.21
C SER A 156 -3.06 5.99 -3.17
N ALA A 157 -3.96 6.68 -2.47
CA ALA A 157 -3.64 7.50 -1.30
C ALA A 157 -4.74 7.42 -0.25
N SER A 158 -4.44 7.91 0.96
CA SER A 158 -5.41 8.10 2.04
C SER A 158 -5.13 9.42 2.74
N ALA A 159 -6.18 10.15 3.13
CA ALA A 159 -6.00 11.34 3.94
C ALA A 159 -6.08 11.00 5.43
N LEU A 160 -5.36 11.77 6.23
CA LEU A 160 -5.39 11.66 7.68
C LEU A 160 -6.39 12.69 8.22
N GLY A 161 -7.22 12.27 9.15
CA GLY A 161 -8.24 13.15 9.71
C GLY A 161 -8.45 12.92 11.19
N ILE A 162 -9.38 13.65 11.74
CA ILE A 162 -9.90 13.43 13.10
C ILE A 162 -11.05 12.43 12.95
N VAL A 163 -10.77 11.15 13.21
CA VAL A 163 -11.80 10.09 13.21
C VAL A 163 -12.40 10.02 14.59
N TYR A 164 -13.73 10.01 14.68
CA TYR A 164 -14.43 10.05 15.95
C TYR A 164 -15.62 9.10 16.01
N ASN A 165 -15.99 8.72 17.24
CA ASN A 165 -17.21 7.95 17.49
C ASN A 165 -18.42 8.90 17.51
N SER A 166 -19.30 8.80 16.51
CA SER A 166 -20.44 9.69 16.30
C SER A 166 -21.55 9.55 17.35
N LYS A 167 -21.53 8.49 18.19
CA LYS A 167 -22.44 8.36 19.35
C LYS A 167 -21.92 9.10 20.57
N LEU A 168 -20.60 9.27 20.70
CA LEU A 168 -19.97 9.94 21.85
C LEU A 168 -19.68 11.41 21.57
N VAL A 169 -19.40 11.75 20.32
CA VAL A 169 -18.98 13.10 19.91
C VAL A 169 -20.08 13.73 19.08
N THR A 170 -20.87 14.61 19.70
CA THR A 170 -21.97 15.35 19.04
C THR A 170 -21.48 16.63 18.35
N THR A 171 -20.38 17.20 18.82
CA THR A 171 -19.72 18.38 18.23
C THR A 171 -18.26 18.02 17.98
N PRO A 172 -17.90 17.57 16.76
CA PRO A 172 -16.54 17.15 16.47
C PRO A 172 -15.57 18.33 16.48
N PRO A 173 -14.28 18.09 16.86
CA PRO A 173 -13.22 19.07 16.73
C PRO A 173 -13.03 19.49 15.27
N LYS A 174 -12.60 20.73 15.04
CA LYS A 174 -12.40 21.28 13.68
C LYS A 174 -10.96 21.54 13.35
N SER A 175 -10.09 21.55 14.36
CA SER A 175 -8.66 21.79 14.21
C SER A 175 -7.85 20.75 14.97
N TRP A 176 -6.58 20.59 14.58
CA TRP A 176 -5.65 19.73 15.32
C TRP A 176 -5.46 20.26 16.77
N ALA A 177 -5.44 21.59 16.96
CA ALA A 177 -5.28 22.20 18.27
C ALA A 177 -6.45 21.91 19.23
N ASP A 178 -7.66 21.71 18.73
CA ASP A 178 -8.81 21.36 19.56
C ASP A 178 -8.58 20.11 20.41
N LEU A 179 -7.84 19.13 19.87
CA LEU A 179 -7.54 17.85 20.54
C LEU A 179 -6.65 18.01 21.78
N ALA A 180 -5.96 19.15 21.91
CA ALA A 180 -5.16 19.49 23.09
C ALA A 180 -5.97 20.15 24.20
N THR A 181 -7.27 20.41 23.99
CA THR A 181 -8.14 21.05 25.00
C THR A 181 -8.64 20.05 26.05
N SER A 182 -9.03 20.56 27.22
CA SER A 182 -9.55 19.73 28.31
C SER A 182 -10.84 18.97 27.95
N ALA A 183 -11.56 19.39 26.91
CA ALA A 183 -12.75 18.69 26.40
C ALA A 183 -12.43 17.25 25.93
N TRP A 184 -11.20 17.00 25.48
CA TRP A 184 -10.77 15.72 24.95
C TRP A 184 -9.70 15.03 25.80
N LYS A 185 -9.59 15.45 27.07
CA LYS A 185 -8.62 14.88 28.00
C LYS A 185 -8.82 13.35 28.12
N ASP A 186 -7.72 12.60 27.94
CA ASP A 186 -7.66 11.13 28.02
C ASP A 186 -8.57 10.40 27.00
N ALA A 187 -9.20 11.10 26.05
CA ALA A 187 -10.20 10.56 25.14
C ALA A 187 -9.66 10.27 23.72
N VAL A 188 -8.40 10.59 23.45
CA VAL A 188 -7.81 10.54 22.10
C VAL A 188 -6.70 9.50 22.02
N ASN A 189 -6.69 8.74 20.91
CA ASN A 189 -5.56 7.93 20.50
C ASN A 189 -4.85 8.59 19.31
N ILE A 190 -3.56 8.26 19.12
CA ILE A 190 -2.77 8.56 17.92
C ILE A 190 -1.99 7.31 17.51
N PRO A 191 -1.95 6.93 16.22
CA PRO A 191 -1.18 5.77 15.79
C PRO A 191 0.34 5.98 15.97
N ASP A 192 1.06 4.89 16.21
CA ASP A 192 2.52 4.86 16.33
C ASP A 192 3.19 5.05 14.95
N PRO A 193 3.96 6.13 14.72
CA PRO A 193 4.64 6.38 13.44
C PRO A 193 5.75 5.37 13.12
N THR A 194 6.25 4.61 14.09
CA THR A 194 7.24 3.54 13.84
C THR A 194 6.59 2.29 13.23
N LEU A 195 5.29 2.12 13.41
CA LEU A 195 4.52 0.99 12.89
C LEU A 195 3.69 1.38 11.66
N SER A 196 3.12 2.58 11.65
CA SER A 196 2.22 3.08 10.61
C SER A 196 2.92 4.11 9.72
N GLY A 197 3.08 3.78 8.43
CA GLY A 197 3.65 4.71 7.45
C GLY A 197 2.82 5.98 7.29
N SER A 198 1.48 5.88 7.28
CA SER A 198 0.60 7.05 7.19
C SER A 198 0.65 7.93 8.46
N ALA A 199 0.86 7.33 9.64
CA ALA A 199 1.09 8.11 10.85
C ALA A 199 2.45 8.84 10.78
N LEU A 200 3.49 8.17 10.26
CA LEU A 200 4.78 8.80 9.99
C LEU A 200 4.62 9.99 9.03
N ASP A 201 3.92 9.80 7.92
CA ASP A 201 3.65 10.86 6.95
C ASP A 201 2.89 12.03 7.58
N PHE A 202 1.91 11.77 8.46
CA PHE A 202 1.21 12.84 9.17
C PHE A 202 2.15 13.62 10.09
N ILE A 203 2.89 12.94 10.96
CA ILE A 203 3.76 13.61 11.94
C ILE A 203 4.86 14.42 11.23
N THR A 204 5.52 13.81 10.25
CA THR A 204 6.58 14.48 9.49
C THR A 204 6.03 15.63 8.63
N GLY A 205 4.86 15.43 8.00
CA GLY A 205 4.22 16.47 7.20
C GLY A 205 3.70 17.63 8.05
N TYR A 206 3.14 17.35 9.22
CA TYR A 206 2.72 18.40 10.16
C TYR A 206 3.92 19.23 10.63
N LEU A 207 5.05 18.57 10.94
CA LEU A 207 6.30 19.25 11.32
C LEU A 207 6.95 19.98 10.15
N SER A 208 6.92 19.43 8.94
CA SER A 208 7.38 20.09 7.74
C SER A 208 6.65 21.41 7.49
N ALA A 209 5.33 21.42 7.70
CA ALA A 209 4.51 22.62 7.51
C ALA A 209 4.62 23.64 8.65
N ASN A 210 4.88 23.22 9.90
CA ASN A 210 4.81 24.06 11.08
C ASN A 210 6.18 24.28 11.78
N GLY A 211 7.23 23.58 11.34
CA GLY A 211 8.56 23.64 11.96
C GLY A 211 8.54 23.18 13.42
N GLU A 212 9.42 23.76 14.24
CA GLU A 212 9.54 23.42 15.66
C GLU A 212 8.24 23.65 16.47
N LYS A 213 7.38 24.58 16.05
CA LYS A 213 6.06 24.78 16.66
C LYS A 213 5.14 23.56 16.55
N GLY A 214 5.37 22.69 15.56
CA GLY A 214 4.64 21.43 15.46
C GLY A 214 4.86 20.54 16.68
N TRP A 215 6.03 20.56 17.28
CA TRP A 215 6.32 19.83 18.52
C TRP A 215 5.55 20.34 19.73
N ASP A 216 5.20 21.63 19.76
CA ASP A 216 4.37 22.20 20.84
C ASP A 216 2.99 21.54 20.88
N LEU A 217 2.38 21.29 19.70
CA LEU A 217 1.10 20.56 19.62
C LEU A 217 1.25 19.12 20.12
N LEU A 218 2.29 18.40 19.70
CA LEU A 218 2.53 17.01 20.09
C LEU A 218 2.78 16.90 21.62
N ASN A 219 3.53 17.83 22.19
CA ASN A 219 3.70 17.93 23.65
C ASN A 219 2.38 18.23 24.36
N ALA A 220 1.55 19.13 23.82
CA ALA A 220 0.22 19.43 24.34
C ALA A 220 -0.70 18.20 24.28
N TYR A 221 -0.63 17.39 23.22
CA TYR A 221 -1.32 16.11 23.13
C TYR A 221 -0.93 15.17 24.27
N LYS A 222 0.38 14.98 24.48
CA LYS A 222 0.86 14.16 25.60
C LYS A 222 0.36 14.67 26.94
N ALA A 223 0.46 15.98 27.19
CA ALA A 223 -0.01 16.61 28.42
C ALA A 223 -1.54 16.45 28.61
N ASN A 224 -2.30 16.37 27.51
CA ASN A 224 -3.76 16.15 27.52
C ASN A 224 -4.15 14.67 27.59
N GLY A 225 -3.18 13.74 27.73
CA GLY A 225 -3.44 12.31 27.85
C GLY A 225 -3.78 11.60 26.54
N VAL A 226 -3.37 12.17 25.39
CA VAL A 226 -3.42 11.44 24.11
C VAL A 226 -2.52 10.23 24.23
N ALA A 227 -3.07 9.05 23.94
CA ALA A 227 -2.34 7.78 24.01
C ALA A 227 -1.81 7.38 22.65
N MET A 228 -0.49 7.10 22.56
CA MET A 228 0.06 6.39 21.41
C MET A 228 -0.43 4.93 21.47
N ALA A 229 -1.14 4.50 20.43
CA ALA A 229 -1.64 3.14 20.32
C ALA A 229 -1.02 2.52 19.06
N GLY A 230 -0.73 1.26 19.02
CA GLY A 230 -0.11 0.53 17.92
C GLY A 230 -0.25 1.09 16.50
N ALA A 231 -0.46 0.29 15.47
CA ALA A 231 -0.74 0.81 14.14
C ALA A 231 -2.19 1.37 14.03
N ASN A 232 -2.63 1.72 12.83
CA ASN A 232 -3.92 2.40 12.62
C ASN A 232 -5.12 1.62 13.17
N GLN A 233 -5.13 0.28 13.07
CA GLN A 233 -6.25 -0.53 13.56
C GLN A 233 -6.31 -0.52 15.08
N GLU A 234 -5.18 -0.68 15.75
CA GLU A 234 -5.07 -0.67 17.20
C GLU A 234 -5.43 0.70 17.79
N ALA A 235 -5.19 1.79 17.04
CA ALA A 235 -5.65 3.13 17.44
C ALA A 235 -7.16 3.31 17.24
N LEU A 236 -7.75 2.66 16.23
CA LEU A 236 -9.16 2.81 15.86
C LEU A 236 -10.10 1.93 16.68
N ASP A 237 -9.73 0.70 17.02
CA ASP A 237 -10.60 -0.25 17.73
C ASP A 237 -11.19 0.30 19.04
N PRO A 238 -10.42 1.01 19.90
CA PRO A 238 -10.97 1.63 21.10
C PRO A 238 -12.00 2.72 20.79
N VAL A 239 -11.93 3.37 19.63
CA VAL A 239 -12.90 4.39 19.21
C VAL A 239 -14.17 3.74 18.69
N ILE A 240 -14.07 2.64 17.95
CA ILE A 240 -15.24 1.85 17.51
C ILE A 240 -16.03 1.37 18.74
N THR A 241 -15.35 0.81 19.73
CA THR A 241 -15.97 0.24 20.93
C THR A 241 -16.43 1.29 21.95
N GLY A 242 -16.02 2.55 21.79
CA GLY A 242 -16.36 3.65 22.70
C GLY A 242 -15.44 3.75 23.93
N ALA A 243 -14.36 3.00 24.01
CA ALA A 243 -13.34 3.13 25.06
C ALA A 243 -12.50 4.42 24.90
N LYS A 244 -12.42 4.94 23.69
CA LYS A 244 -11.88 6.26 23.32
C LYS A 244 -12.90 6.96 22.43
N SER A 245 -12.77 8.27 22.31
CA SER A 245 -13.71 9.06 21.51
C SER A 245 -13.17 9.40 20.13
N ILE A 246 -11.84 9.53 19.99
CA ILE A 246 -11.18 10.10 18.82
C ILE A 246 -9.87 9.38 18.49
N VAL A 247 -9.58 9.27 17.20
CA VAL A 247 -8.22 9.04 16.69
C VAL A 247 -7.73 10.32 16.02
N ALA A 248 -6.66 10.91 16.54
CA ALA A 248 -5.90 11.95 15.87
C ALA A 248 -5.08 11.33 14.71
N ALA A 249 -5.10 11.95 13.55
CA ALA A 249 -4.47 11.41 12.34
C ALA A 249 -4.96 9.99 11.97
N GLY A 250 -6.24 9.71 12.18
CA GLY A 250 -6.89 8.47 11.75
C GLY A 250 -6.97 8.40 10.22
N VAL A 251 -6.77 7.22 9.66
CA VAL A 251 -6.80 7.01 8.21
C VAL A 251 -8.24 6.96 7.72
N ASP A 252 -8.58 7.81 6.80
CA ASP A 252 -9.94 8.07 6.33
C ASP A 252 -10.67 6.86 5.72
N TYR A 253 -10.01 6.06 4.88
CA TYR A 253 -10.65 4.88 4.27
C TYR A 253 -11.15 3.89 5.33
N MET A 254 -10.49 3.82 6.50
CA MET A 254 -10.94 2.96 7.59
C MET A 254 -12.23 3.49 8.22
N ALA A 255 -12.33 4.81 8.40
CA ALA A 255 -13.54 5.46 8.90
C ALA A 255 -14.70 5.30 7.91
N TYR A 256 -14.50 5.57 6.61
CA TYR A 256 -15.51 5.39 5.58
C TYR A 256 -16.00 3.94 5.49
N SER A 257 -15.05 2.99 5.47
CA SER A 257 -15.37 1.55 5.43
C SER A 257 -16.14 1.09 6.67
N ALA A 258 -15.76 1.54 7.86
CA ALA A 258 -16.44 1.21 9.11
C ALA A 258 -17.84 1.83 9.16
N LYS A 259 -17.99 3.10 8.78
CA LYS A 259 -19.29 3.78 8.65
C LYS A 259 -20.22 3.06 7.69
N ALA A 260 -19.72 2.59 6.54
CA ALA A 260 -20.49 1.82 5.57
C ALA A 260 -20.97 0.45 6.11
N ARG A 261 -20.28 -0.11 7.09
CA ARG A 261 -20.73 -1.32 7.82
C ARG A 261 -21.66 -1.03 9.01
N GLY A 262 -22.01 0.24 9.24
CA GLY A 262 -22.90 0.65 10.34
C GLY A 262 -22.20 0.91 11.67
N GLU A 263 -20.86 0.93 11.68
CA GLU A 263 -20.10 1.34 12.87
C GLU A 263 -20.31 2.84 13.15
N PRO A 264 -20.30 3.26 14.42
CA PRO A 264 -20.57 4.64 14.81
C PRO A 264 -19.33 5.54 14.62
N LEU A 265 -18.79 5.58 13.43
CA LEU A 265 -17.63 6.39 13.09
C LEU A 265 -17.96 7.48 12.08
N ASP A 266 -17.28 8.61 12.22
CA ASP A 266 -17.22 9.66 11.21
C ASP A 266 -15.85 10.32 11.22
N ILE A 267 -15.59 11.21 10.24
CA ILE A 267 -14.29 11.87 10.08
C ILE A 267 -14.47 13.36 9.78
N VAL A 268 -13.57 14.16 10.32
CA VAL A 268 -13.39 15.58 9.98
C VAL A 268 -11.97 15.78 9.45
N TYR A 269 -11.84 16.53 8.37
CA TYR A 269 -10.57 17.06 7.93
C TYR A 269 -10.40 18.46 8.52
N PRO A 270 -9.33 18.72 9.30
CA PRO A 270 -9.11 20.02 9.95
C PRO A 270 -9.01 21.16 8.96
N GLU A 271 -9.56 22.33 9.34
CA GLU A 271 -9.65 23.52 8.46
C GLU A 271 -8.26 24.05 8.06
N GLU A 272 -7.25 23.90 8.93
CA GLU A 272 -5.86 24.26 8.65
C GLU A 272 -5.13 23.32 7.68
N GLY A 273 -5.77 22.21 7.35
CA GLY A 273 -5.25 21.20 6.43
C GLY A 273 -4.70 19.95 7.10
N THR A 274 -4.56 18.93 6.28
CA THR A 274 -4.01 17.63 6.67
C THR A 274 -3.02 17.10 5.63
N VAL A 275 -2.43 15.95 5.91
CA VAL A 275 -1.59 15.21 4.96
C VAL A 275 -2.42 14.20 4.21
N ILE A 276 -2.29 14.15 2.89
CA ILE A 276 -2.69 13.02 2.07
C ILE A 276 -1.46 12.14 1.91
N SER A 277 -1.52 10.93 2.45
CA SER A 277 -0.42 9.96 2.44
C SER A 277 -0.55 9.04 1.22
N PRO A 278 0.33 9.17 0.22
CA PRO A 278 0.36 8.30 -0.95
C PRO A 278 0.80 6.88 -0.59
N ARG A 279 0.39 5.91 -1.43
CA ARG A 279 0.75 4.50 -1.29
C ARG A 279 1.54 4.02 -2.51
N PRO A 280 2.85 4.27 -2.51
CA PRO A 280 3.73 3.88 -3.60
C PRO A 280 3.95 2.38 -3.65
N ALA A 281 3.91 1.85 -4.87
CA ALA A 281 4.41 0.54 -5.26
C ALA A 281 5.76 0.69 -5.94
N ALA A 282 6.71 -0.18 -5.65
CA ALA A 282 8.04 -0.18 -6.27
C ALA A 282 8.46 -1.61 -6.62
N ILE A 283 9.08 -1.79 -7.78
CA ILE A 283 9.79 -3.01 -8.12
C ILE A 283 11.13 -2.97 -7.39
N LEU A 284 11.50 -4.04 -6.72
CA LEU A 284 12.80 -4.13 -6.06
C LEU A 284 13.89 -4.53 -7.04
N LYS A 285 15.06 -3.90 -6.93
CA LYS A 285 16.22 -4.19 -7.77
C LYS A 285 16.74 -5.63 -7.63
N SER A 286 16.47 -6.25 -6.49
CA SER A 286 16.79 -7.64 -6.18
C SER A 286 15.81 -8.66 -6.78
N SER A 287 14.73 -8.20 -7.43
CA SER A 287 13.71 -9.09 -8.00
C SER A 287 14.32 -10.08 -9.00
N SER A 288 14.00 -11.36 -8.84
CA SER A 288 14.28 -12.42 -9.81
C SER A 288 13.15 -12.61 -10.83
N ASN A 289 11.99 -11.92 -10.65
CA ASN A 289 10.77 -12.04 -11.45
C ASN A 289 10.39 -10.70 -12.08
N VAL A 290 11.35 -9.97 -12.65
CA VAL A 290 11.20 -8.58 -13.13
C VAL A 290 10.02 -8.40 -14.08
N GLU A 291 9.83 -9.29 -15.06
CA GLU A 291 8.72 -9.17 -16.03
C GLU A 291 7.34 -9.38 -15.36
N ASN A 292 7.24 -10.29 -14.38
CA ASN A 292 6.03 -10.46 -13.59
C ASN A 292 5.77 -9.23 -12.68
N ALA A 293 6.83 -8.63 -12.13
CA ALA A 293 6.76 -7.41 -11.35
C ALA A 293 6.27 -6.22 -12.19
N LYS A 294 6.77 -6.05 -13.43
CA LYS A 294 6.28 -5.05 -14.38
C LYS A 294 4.81 -5.27 -14.73
N ALA A 295 4.42 -6.51 -15.04
CA ALA A 295 3.02 -6.85 -15.32
C ALA A 295 2.11 -6.54 -14.13
N PHE A 296 2.59 -6.73 -12.90
CA PHE A 296 1.84 -6.38 -11.69
C PHE A 296 1.70 -4.86 -11.54
N ILE A 297 2.74 -4.07 -11.78
CA ILE A 297 2.65 -2.61 -11.76
C ILE A 297 1.66 -2.12 -12.84
N ASP A 298 1.73 -2.62 -14.08
CA ASP A 298 0.79 -2.24 -15.14
C ASP A 298 -0.67 -2.56 -14.75
N TYR A 299 -0.88 -3.74 -14.15
CA TYR A 299 -2.22 -4.09 -13.64
C TYR A 299 -2.66 -3.18 -12.51
N LEU A 300 -1.78 -2.86 -11.56
CA LEU A 300 -2.09 -1.99 -10.41
C LEU A 300 -2.54 -0.58 -10.86
N LEU A 301 -2.04 -0.11 -12.01
CA LEU A 301 -2.39 1.17 -12.60
C LEU A 301 -3.54 1.08 -13.63
N SER A 302 -4.12 -0.09 -13.86
CA SER A 302 -5.25 -0.30 -14.78
C SER A 302 -6.56 0.27 -14.24
N ASP A 303 -7.56 0.44 -15.11
CA ASP A 303 -8.90 0.90 -14.72
C ASP A 303 -9.55 -0.06 -13.73
N GLU A 304 -9.37 -1.37 -13.92
CA GLU A 304 -9.91 -2.41 -13.05
C GLU A 304 -9.33 -2.32 -11.63
N ALA A 305 -8.02 -2.23 -11.49
CA ALA A 305 -7.38 -2.14 -10.17
C ALA A 305 -7.71 -0.80 -9.49
N GLN A 306 -7.77 0.31 -10.24
CA GLN A 306 -8.14 1.62 -9.70
C GLN A 306 -9.61 1.66 -9.26
N LYS A 307 -10.50 0.90 -9.93
CA LYS A 307 -11.86 0.70 -9.43
C LYS A 307 -11.88 -0.03 -8.09
N LEU A 308 -11.08 -1.09 -7.90
CA LEU A 308 -10.95 -1.75 -6.60
C LEU A 308 -10.44 -0.80 -5.51
N VAL A 309 -9.53 0.12 -5.86
CA VAL A 309 -9.03 1.17 -4.96
C VAL A 309 -10.18 2.06 -4.48
N THR A 310 -11.01 2.58 -5.40
CA THR A 310 -12.17 3.43 -5.04
C THR A 310 -13.23 2.67 -4.27
N ASP A 311 -13.52 1.42 -4.64
CA ASP A 311 -14.46 0.54 -3.90
C ASP A 311 -13.99 0.27 -2.45
N ALA A 312 -12.68 0.33 -2.21
CA ALA A 312 -12.08 0.21 -0.88
C ALA A 312 -11.98 1.56 -0.12
N TYR A 313 -12.63 2.60 -0.60
CA TYR A 313 -12.62 3.95 -0.01
C TYR A 313 -11.25 4.64 0.00
N LEU A 314 -10.30 4.24 -0.84
CA LEU A 314 -9.05 4.97 -1.02
C LEU A 314 -9.18 6.02 -2.13
N ILE A 315 -8.32 7.02 -2.07
CA ILE A 315 -8.12 7.96 -3.17
C ILE A 315 -7.36 7.21 -4.27
N PRO A 316 -7.84 7.20 -5.53
CA PRO A 316 -7.08 6.61 -6.61
C PRO A 316 -5.75 7.35 -6.84
N GLY A 317 -4.72 6.63 -7.26
CA GLY A 317 -3.43 7.24 -7.61
C GLY A 317 -3.47 8.02 -8.92
N ARG A 318 -4.41 7.66 -9.79
CA ARG A 318 -4.63 8.28 -11.09
C ARG A 318 -5.54 9.51 -10.95
N GLU A 319 -5.15 10.62 -11.59
CA GLU A 319 -5.88 11.89 -11.54
C GLU A 319 -7.13 11.89 -12.45
N ASP A 320 -7.23 10.97 -13.42
CA ASP A 320 -8.38 10.83 -14.32
C ASP A 320 -9.53 9.99 -13.72
N ILE A 321 -9.39 9.51 -12.47
CA ILE A 321 -10.39 8.72 -11.76
C ILE A 321 -10.79 9.41 -10.45
N GLU A 322 -12.08 9.57 -10.21
CA GLU A 322 -12.62 10.10 -8.95
C GLU A 322 -13.37 9.02 -8.17
N ALA A 323 -13.20 9.02 -6.85
CA ALA A 323 -14.02 8.22 -5.94
C ALA A 323 -15.40 8.89 -5.75
N THR A 324 -16.47 8.08 -5.73
CA THR A 324 -17.86 8.57 -5.57
C THR A 324 -18.39 8.37 -4.15
N ASN A 325 -17.67 7.64 -3.32
CA ASN A 325 -18.09 7.18 -1.99
C ASN A 325 -17.32 7.84 -0.84
N ARG A 326 -16.49 8.86 -1.15
CA ARG A 326 -15.65 9.59 -0.21
C ARG A 326 -15.26 10.97 -0.77
N ALA A 327 -14.67 11.82 0.07
CA ALA A 327 -14.05 13.07 -0.37
C ALA A 327 -12.82 12.80 -1.26
N ASN A 328 -12.68 13.53 -2.35
CA ASN A 328 -11.52 13.50 -3.24
C ASN A 328 -10.45 14.50 -2.81
N VAL A 329 -9.28 14.47 -3.45
CA VAL A 329 -8.14 15.34 -3.15
C VAL A 329 -8.53 16.83 -3.11
N LYS A 330 -9.36 17.26 -4.05
CA LYS A 330 -9.85 18.66 -4.18
C LYS A 330 -10.76 19.11 -3.03
N ASP A 331 -11.39 18.16 -2.33
CA ASP A 331 -12.36 18.41 -1.25
C ASP A 331 -11.71 18.42 0.13
N ILE A 332 -10.41 18.08 0.22
CA ILE A 332 -9.67 17.90 1.46
C ILE A 332 -8.68 19.06 1.62
N PRO A 333 -8.79 19.87 2.69
CA PRO A 333 -7.77 20.86 3.01
C PRO A 333 -6.40 20.19 3.21
N GLN A 334 -5.36 20.69 2.57
CA GLN A 334 -4.03 20.08 2.59
C GLN A 334 -3.00 21.00 3.21
N LEU A 335 -2.12 20.44 4.04
CA LEU A 335 -0.88 21.07 4.47
C LEU A 335 0.09 21.14 3.28
N LYS A 336 0.86 22.23 3.20
CA LYS A 336 1.99 22.31 2.28
C LYS A 336 3.17 21.59 2.90
N VAL A 337 3.48 20.41 2.39
CA VAL A 337 4.55 19.57 2.91
C VAL A 337 5.74 19.53 1.96
N ASP A 338 6.93 19.32 2.50
CA ASP A 338 8.15 19.04 1.75
C ASP A 338 8.49 17.55 1.89
N TRP A 339 8.17 16.77 0.86
CA TRP A 339 8.36 15.32 0.86
C TRP A 339 9.84 14.92 0.99
N ALA A 340 10.77 15.72 0.43
CA ALA A 340 12.20 15.44 0.54
C ALA A 340 12.67 15.62 1.99
N TRP A 341 12.26 16.72 2.62
CA TRP A 341 12.54 16.96 4.04
C TRP A 341 11.92 15.86 4.93
N MET A 342 10.68 15.45 4.66
CA MET A 342 10.02 14.35 5.39
C MET A 342 10.79 13.04 5.28
N SER A 343 11.32 12.72 4.09
CA SER A 343 12.13 11.53 3.85
C SER A 343 13.46 11.57 4.62
N GLU A 344 14.12 12.72 4.66
CA GLU A 344 15.39 12.90 5.34
C GLU A 344 15.27 12.80 6.86
N HIS A 345 14.18 13.36 7.45
CA HIS A 345 14.03 13.49 8.89
C HIS A 345 13.11 12.44 9.53
N GLY A 346 12.47 11.56 8.72
CA GLY A 346 11.44 10.63 9.19
C GLY A 346 11.85 9.74 10.35
N VAL A 347 13.06 9.17 10.29
CA VAL A 347 13.59 8.28 11.33
C VAL A 347 13.81 9.01 12.66
N GLU A 348 14.42 10.19 12.61
CA GLU A 348 14.67 11.02 13.80
C GLU A 348 13.37 11.48 14.43
N ILE A 349 12.42 11.96 13.60
CA ILE A 349 11.11 12.42 14.05
C ILE A 349 10.32 11.28 14.71
N ALA A 350 10.30 10.08 14.12
CA ALA A 350 9.63 8.92 14.71
C ALA A 350 10.24 8.54 16.07
N ALA A 351 11.56 8.60 16.20
CA ALA A 351 12.25 8.32 17.46
C ALA A 351 11.89 9.37 18.54
N ARG A 352 11.96 10.67 18.21
CA ARG A 352 11.59 11.76 19.12
C ARG A 352 10.11 11.70 19.52
N PHE A 353 9.21 11.40 18.57
CA PHE A 353 7.79 11.18 18.87
C PHE A 353 7.59 10.05 19.88
N SER A 354 8.26 8.91 19.65
CA SER A 354 8.17 7.77 20.56
C SER A 354 8.68 8.10 21.97
N GLU A 355 9.70 8.94 22.11
CA GLU A 355 10.19 9.41 23.42
C GLU A 355 9.17 10.27 24.15
N ILE A 356 8.47 11.17 23.44
CA ILE A 356 7.42 12.02 24.02
C ILE A 356 6.24 11.17 24.52
N PHE A 357 5.85 10.12 23.78
CA PHE A 357 4.63 9.35 24.07
C PHE A 357 4.85 8.08 24.92
N LYS A 358 6.07 7.79 25.30
CA LYS A 358 6.40 6.72 26.29
C LYS A 358 5.88 7.01 27.71
#